data_83ff3f67a74795b8b6e2ab8ff78c5f6b
#
_entry.id   83ff3f67a74795b8b6e2ab8ff78c5f6b
#
_cell.length_a   1.000
_cell.length_b   1.000
_cell.length_c   1.000
_cell.angle_alpha   90.00
_cell.angle_beta   90.00
_cell.angle_gamma   90.00
#
_symmetry.space_group_name_H-M   'P 1'
#
loop_
_entity.id
_entity.type
_entity.pdbx_description
1 polymer ?
#
loop_
_entity_poly.entity_id
_entity_poly.type
_entity_poly.pdbx_seq_one_letter_code
_entity_poly.pdbx_strand_id
1 'polypeptide(L)'
;MSNKMTAKSRGMLNQAHIQQVLAEPVRKAAEQQFARDHADDTDEELYALLKEMKRRQGKNLKPVKTVGLQYFEARLGRWTDVMGRINRELEAEQAETLGISAAEWELLRTMRQLSSGHVTVTVKKGEIKAIRTQEPPRAETTSAAVAAAL
;
A
#
# COMPACT_ATOMS: atom_id res chain seq x y z
N MET A 1 -10.72 -37.21 31.58
CA MET A 1 -10.51 -36.74 30.24
C MET A 1 -11.52 -35.70 29.75
N SER A 2 -11.97 -34.94 30.67
CA SER A 2 -12.65 -33.69 30.41
C SER A 2 -11.86 -32.78 29.46
N ASN A 3 -10.67 -33.19 29.11
CA ASN A 3 -9.72 -32.37 28.41
C ASN A 3 -9.84 -32.38 26.90
N LYS A 4 -10.67 -33.25 26.31
CA LYS A 4 -10.73 -33.33 24.84
C LYS A 4 -11.38 -32.10 24.22
N MET A 5 -12.50 -31.64 24.74
CA MET A 5 -13.12 -30.41 24.24
C MET A 5 -12.34 -29.18 24.69
N THR A 6 -11.90 -29.18 25.94
CA THR A 6 -11.11 -28.08 26.48
C THR A 6 -9.72 -28.03 25.80
N ALA A 7 -9.15 -29.20 25.49
CA ALA A 7 -7.90 -29.25 24.72
C ALA A 7 -8.08 -28.81 23.29
N LYS A 8 -9.25 -29.03 22.68
CA LYS A 8 -9.55 -28.59 21.34
C LYS A 8 -9.75 -27.07 21.29
N SER A 9 -10.44 -26.50 22.26
CA SER A 9 -10.60 -25.05 22.39
C SER A 9 -9.28 -24.37 22.77
N ARG A 10 -8.54 -24.95 23.69
CA ARG A 10 -7.19 -24.52 24.02
C ARG A 10 -6.24 -24.70 22.84
N GLY A 11 -6.41 -25.78 22.09
CA GLY A 11 -5.64 -26.05 20.90
C GLY A 11 -5.82 -24.97 19.83
N MET A 12 -7.02 -24.47 19.65
CA MET A 12 -7.26 -23.37 18.70
C MET A 12 -6.65 -22.05 19.18
N LEU A 13 -6.78 -21.72 20.46
CA LEU A 13 -6.19 -20.50 21.03
C LEU A 13 -4.68 -20.61 21.18
N ASN A 14 -4.20 -21.77 21.69
CA ASN A 14 -2.77 -22.00 21.88
C ASN A 14 -2.05 -22.26 20.57
N GLN A 15 -2.72 -22.75 19.53
CA GLN A 15 -2.12 -23.01 18.25
C GLN A 15 -1.70 -21.70 17.58
N ALA A 16 -2.52 -20.67 17.67
CA ALA A 16 -2.15 -19.34 17.20
C ALA A 16 -0.96 -18.78 17.98
N HIS A 17 -0.97 -18.97 19.30
CA HIS A 17 0.12 -18.53 20.18
C HIS A 17 1.40 -19.34 19.95
N ILE A 18 1.29 -20.65 19.83
CA ILE A 18 2.43 -21.54 19.55
C ILE A 18 3.01 -21.22 18.17
N GLN A 19 2.18 -21.02 17.16
CA GLN A 19 2.63 -20.63 15.84
C GLN A 19 3.34 -19.28 15.88
N GLN A 20 2.85 -18.35 16.67
CA GLN A 20 3.47 -17.04 16.84
C GLN A 20 4.84 -17.15 17.51
N VAL A 21 4.95 -17.95 18.58
CA VAL A 21 6.19 -18.18 19.30
C VAL A 21 7.19 -18.97 18.45
N LEU A 22 6.75 -20.01 17.72
CA LEU A 22 7.61 -20.81 16.85
C LEU A 22 7.97 -20.08 15.56
N ALA A 23 7.10 -19.19 15.07
CA ALA A 23 7.34 -18.41 13.86
C ALA A 23 8.44 -17.36 14.07
N GLU A 24 8.59 -16.81 15.27
CA GLU A 24 9.62 -15.81 15.55
C GLU A 24 11.05 -16.26 15.28
N PRO A 25 11.50 -17.41 15.81
CA PRO A 25 12.85 -17.90 15.51
C PRO A 25 13.06 -18.20 14.02
N VAL A 26 12.05 -18.77 13.37
CA VAL A 26 12.08 -19.07 11.94
C VAL A 26 12.17 -17.78 11.14
N ARG A 27 11.35 -16.80 11.50
CA ARG A 27 11.35 -15.49 10.88
C ARG A 27 12.69 -14.78 11.06
N LYS A 28 13.22 -14.80 12.27
CA LYS A 28 14.52 -14.21 12.58
C LYS A 28 15.64 -14.86 11.77
N ALA A 29 15.62 -16.19 11.66
CA ALA A 29 16.59 -16.92 10.83
C ALA A 29 16.45 -16.55 9.36
N ALA A 30 15.24 -16.43 8.86
CA ALA A 30 14.96 -16.01 7.48
C ALA A 30 15.45 -14.58 7.20
N GLU A 31 15.24 -13.67 8.15
CA GLU A 31 15.73 -12.29 8.05
C GLU A 31 17.26 -12.23 8.05
N GLN A 32 17.90 -13.01 8.88
CA GLN A 32 19.36 -13.10 8.92
C GLN A 32 19.92 -13.70 7.63
N GLN A 33 19.25 -14.72 7.10
CA GLN A 33 19.65 -15.34 5.83
C GLN A 33 19.47 -14.34 4.67
N PHE A 34 18.37 -13.61 4.65
CA PHE A 34 18.12 -12.56 3.66
C PHE A 34 19.23 -11.51 3.69
N ALA A 35 19.61 -11.05 4.88
CA ALA A 35 20.68 -10.06 5.02
C ALA A 35 22.02 -10.60 4.50
N ARG A 36 22.32 -11.87 4.74
CA ARG A 36 23.54 -12.50 4.23
C ARG A 36 23.52 -12.66 2.72
N ASP A 37 22.37 -13.10 2.17
CA ASP A 37 22.21 -13.32 0.73
C ASP A 37 22.32 -12.01 -0.07
N HIS A 38 21.93 -10.90 0.53
CA HIS A 38 21.90 -9.59 -0.11
C HIS A 38 22.94 -8.61 0.43
N ALA A 39 23.94 -9.11 1.18
CA ALA A 39 24.97 -8.27 1.79
C ALA A 39 25.77 -7.47 0.75
N ASP A 40 25.99 -8.06 -0.41
CA ASP A 40 26.77 -7.44 -1.50
C ASP A 40 25.92 -6.61 -2.46
N ASP A 41 24.59 -6.64 -2.29
CA ASP A 41 23.68 -5.89 -3.15
C ASP A 41 23.76 -4.40 -2.85
N THR A 42 23.73 -3.59 -3.91
CA THR A 42 23.63 -2.14 -3.78
C THR A 42 22.22 -1.75 -3.33
N ASP A 43 22.07 -0.52 -2.85
CA ASP A 43 20.76 0.02 -2.49
C ASP A 43 19.81 0.03 -3.70
N GLU A 44 20.33 0.31 -4.86
CA GLU A 44 19.58 0.30 -6.12
C GLU A 44 19.09 -1.10 -6.47
N GLU A 45 19.91 -2.11 -6.29
CA GLU A 45 19.55 -3.52 -6.50
C GLU A 45 18.48 -3.97 -5.50
N LEU A 46 18.61 -3.58 -4.23
CA LEU A 46 17.62 -3.87 -3.20
C LEU A 46 16.28 -3.17 -3.50
N TYR A 47 16.34 -1.93 -3.94
CA TYR A 47 15.16 -1.19 -4.33
C TYR A 47 14.45 -1.86 -5.51
N ALA A 48 15.21 -2.27 -6.52
CA ALA A 48 14.67 -2.99 -7.68
C ALA A 48 14.01 -4.32 -7.28
N LEU A 49 14.63 -5.04 -6.35
CA LEU A 49 14.07 -6.28 -5.81
C LEU A 49 12.74 -6.02 -5.11
N LEU A 50 12.70 -5.01 -4.25
CA LEU A 50 11.49 -4.67 -3.51
C LEU A 50 10.37 -4.19 -4.44
N LYS A 51 10.71 -3.42 -5.45
CA LYS A 51 9.78 -2.97 -6.49
C LYS A 51 9.20 -4.15 -7.26
N GLU A 52 10.02 -5.13 -7.61
CA GLU A 52 9.57 -6.35 -8.28
C GLU A 52 8.64 -7.19 -7.38
N MET A 53 8.97 -7.30 -6.10
CA MET A 53 8.10 -7.97 -5.12
C MET A 53 6.73 -7.28 -5.05
N LYS A 54 6.72 -5.95 -5.03
CA LYS A 54 5.47 -5.17 -5.02
C LYS A 54 4.68 -5.38 -6.31
N ARG A 55 5.35 -5.42 -7.45
CA ARG A 55 4.71 -5.67 -8.74
C ARG A 55 4.00 -7.02 -8.76
N ARG A 56 4.64 -8.06 -8.22
CA ARG A 56 4.10 -9.42 -8.20
C ARG A 56 2.99 -9.61 -7.18
N GLN A 57 3.18 -9.08 -5.97
CA GLN A 57 2.27 -9.34 -4.85
C GLN A 57 1.20 -8.26 -4.68
N GLY A 58 1.43 -7.07 -5.21
CA GLY A 58 0.46 -5.99 -5.16
C GLY A 58 0.01 -5.68 -3.74
N LYS A 59 -1.29 -5.79 -3.49
CA LYS A 59 -1.90 -5.53 -2.18
C LYS A 59 -1.46 -6.51 -1.10
N ASN A 60 -0.93 -7.66 -1.48
CA ASN A 60 -0.53 -8.70 -0.53
C ASN A 60 0.85 -8.46 0.06
N LEU A 61 1.60 -7.51 -0.47
CA LEU A 61 2.91 -7.14 0.07
C LEU A 61 2.74 -6.29 1.31
N LYS A 62 2.70 -6.93 2.47
CA LYS A 62 2.53 -6.27 3.76
C LYS A 62 3.85 -6.28 4.53
N PRO A 63 4.16 -5.20 5.30
CA PRO A 63 5.41 -5.13 6.04
C PRO A 63 5.58 -6.30 7.00
N VAL A 64 4.52 -6.67 7.72
CA VAL A 64 4.59 -7.75 8.71
C VAL A 64 4.90 -9.13 8.12
N LYS A 65 4.67 -9.33 6.83
CA LYS A 65 4.90 -10.61 6.14
C LYS A 65 6.13 -10.59 5.24
N THR A 66 6.72 -9.44 5.03
CA THR A 66 7.87 -9.31 4.13
C THR A 66 9.14 -9.74 4.83
N VAL A 67 9.77 -10.80 4.33
CA VAL A 67 11.09 -11.22 4.81
C VAL A 67 12.11 -10.17 4.38
N GLY A 68 13.00 -9.84 5.30
CA GLY A 68 14.01 -8.81 5.05
C GLY A 68 13.53 -7.38 5.29
N LEU A 69 12.35 -7.21 5.90
CA LEU A 69 11.79 -5.88 6.19
C LEU A 69 12.81 -4.97 6.88
N GLN A 70 13.44 -5.46 7.94
CA GLN A 70 14.42 -4.68 8.70
C GLN A 70 15.62 -4.31 7.85
N TYR A 71 16.07 -5.21 7.02
CA TYR A 71 17.18 -4.98 6.10
C TYR A 71 16.83 -3.94 5.04
N PHE A 72 15.65 -4.04 4.44
CA PHE A 72 15.16 -3.03 3.51
C PHE A 72 15.06 -1.66 4.16
N GLU A 73 14.49 -1.58 5.35
CA GLU A 73 14.34 -0.31 6.05
C GLU A 73 15.70 0.30 6.45
N ALA A 74 16.64 -0.53 6.88
CA ALA A 74 17.98 -0.08 7.23
C ALA A 74 18.74 0.50 6.02
N ARG A 75 18.50 -0.06 4.84
CA ARG A 75 19.21 0.32 3.61
C ARG A 75 18.47 1.37 2.78
N LEU A 76 17.13 1.32 2.74
CA LEU A 76 16.32 2.12 1.83
C LEU A 76 15.49 3.20 2.52
N GLY A 77 15.27 3.09 3.84
CA GLY A 77 14.46 4.01 4.61
C GLY A 77 13.12 3.42 5.03
N ARG A 78 12.25 4.26 5.57
CA ARG A 78 10.97 3.83 6.09
C ARG A 78 10.12 3.14 5.03
N TRP A 79 9.50 2.03 5.44
CA TRP A 79 8.64 1.25 4.56
C TRP A 79 7.57 2.07 3.85
N THR A 80 6.88 2.95 4.59
CA THR A 80 5.83 3.79 4.03
C THR A 80 6.35 4.73 2.95
N ASP A 81 7.52 5.31 3.15
CA ASP A 81 8.14 6.23 2.20
C ASP A 81 8.61 5.48 0.94
N VAL A 82 9.25 4.34 1.16
CA VAL A 82 9.74 3.50 0.06
C VAL A 82 8.58 2.93 -0.76
N MET A 83 7.53 2.46 -0.10
CA MET A 83 6.33 1.95 -0.78
C MET A 83 5.60 3.06 -1.53
N GLY A 84 5.53 4.25 -0.96
CA GLY A 84 4.95 5.39 -1.65
C GLY A 84 5.68 5.73 -2.95
N ARG A 85 6.99 5.69 -2.91
CA ARG A 85 7.84 5.90 -4.09
C ARG A 85 7.66 4.78 -5.13
N ILE A 86 7.69 3.53 -4.68
CA ILE A 86 7.48 2.37 -5.55
C ILE A 86 6.11 2.42 -6.22
N ASN A 87 5.07 2.72 -5.46
CA ASN A 87 3.71 2.81 -5.99
C ASN A 87 3.60 3.87 -7.08
N ARG A 88 4.22 5.02 -6.89
CA ARG A 88 4.24 6.08 -7.91
C ARG A 88 4.95 5.64 -9.18
N GLU A 89 6.07 4.94 -9.04
CA GLU A 89 6.83 4.44 -10.17
C GLU A 89 6.06 3.35 -10.93
N LEU A 90 5.40 2.42 -10.20
CA LEU A 90 4.59 1.38 -10.81
C LEU A 90 3.36 1.95 -11.52
N GLU A 91 2.73 2.96 -10.94
CA GLU A 91 1.62 3.68 -11.59
C GLU A 91 2.07 4.38 -12.86
N ALA A 92 3.22 5.01 -12.84
CA ALA A 92 3.79 5.67 -14.02
C ALA A 92 4.11 4.65 -15.13
N GLU A 93 4.67 3.50 -14.78
CA GLU A 93 4.92 2.41 -15.72
C GLU A 93 3.63 1.88 -16.34
N GLN A 94 2.59 1.71 -15.52
CA GLN A 94 1.29 1.25 -15.99
C GLN A 94 0.64 2.27 -16.92
N ALA A 95 0.69 3.55 -16.55
CA ALA A 95 0.18 4.63 -17.38
C ALA A 95 0.88 4.68 -18.74
N GLU A 96 2.20 4.53 -18.75
CA GLU A 96 2.99 4.49 -19.98
C GLU A 96 2.59 3.29 -20.85
N THR A 97 2.44 2.11 -20.27
CA THR A 97 2.01 0.90 -20.95
C THR A 97 0.63 1.06 -21.60
N LEU A 98 -0.29 1.74 -20.90
CA LEU A 98 -1.65 1.99 -21.40
C LEU A 98 -1.74 3.22 -22.32
N GLY A 99 -0.65 3.95 -22.51
CA GLY A 99 -0.65 5.18 -23.30
C GLY A 99 -1.41 6.33 -22.64
N ILE A 100 -1.55 6.29 -21.32
CA ILE A 100 -2.24 7.31 -20.54
C ILE A 100 -1.21 8.29 -20.01
N SER A 101 -1.47 9.61 -20.17
CA SER A 101 -0.60 10.64 -19.62
C SER A 101 -0.68 10.67 -18.10
N ALA A 102 0.34 11.25 -17.46
CA ALA A 102 0.35 11.44 -16.01
C ALA A 102 -0.87 12.21 -15.53
N ALA A 103 -1.28 13.23 -16.26
CA ALA A 103 -2.47 14.03 -15.92
C ALA A 103 -3.76 13.23 -16.04
N GLU A 104 -3.88 12.39 -17.06
CA GLU A 104 -5.04 11.52 -17.22
C GLU A 104 -5.09 10.45 -16.11
N TRP A 105 -3.95 9.93 -15.70
CA TRP A 105 -3.86 8.98 -14.59
C TRP A 105 -4.28 9.66 -13.27
N GLU A 106 -3.86 10.89 -13.06
CA GLU A 106 -4.26 11.70 -11.90
C GLU A 106 -5.76 11.91 -11.87
N LEU A 107 -6.37 12.18 -13.02
CA LEU A 107 -7.83 12.32 -13.15
C LEU A 107 -8.53 11.01 -12.75
N LEU A 108 -8.07 9.88 -13.27
CA LEU A 108 -8.65 8.57 -12.93
C LEU A 108 -8.53 8.26 -11.44
N ARG A 109 -7.38 8.56 -10.85
CA ARG A 109 -7.15 8.38 -9.41
C ARG A 109 -8.11 9.25 -8.60
N THR A 110 -8.23 10.50 -8.97
CA THR A 110 -9.12 11.47 -8.31
C THR A 110 -10.57 10.99 -8.36
N MET A 111 -11.02 10.53 -9.51
CA MET A 111 -12.38 9.99 -9.67
C MET A 111 -12.62 8.76 -8.79
N ARG A 112 -11.65 7.88 -8.66
CA ARG A 112 -11.77 6.67 -7.84
C ARG A 112 -11.79 6.98 -6.35
N GLN A 113 -11.10 8.02 -5.92
CA GLN A 113 -11.05 8.43 -4.52
C GLN A 113 -12.29 9.21 -4.10
N LEU A 114 -12.97 9.83 -5.04
CA LEU A 114 -14.15 10.62 -4.76
C LEU A 114 -15.37 9.71 -4.64
N SER A 115 -15.94 9.61 -3.45
CA SER A 115 -17.14 8.79 -3.23
C SER A 115 -18.39 9.42 -3.82
N SER A 116 -18.45 10.74 -3.82
CA SER A 116 -19.51 11.51 -4.46
C SER A 116 -19.02 12.94 -4.69
N GLY A 117 -19.58 13.65 -5.65
CA GLY A 117 -19.20 15.02 -5.95
C GLY A 117 -18.95 15.22 -7.43
N HIS A 118 -18.19 16.27 -7.72
CA HIS A 118 -17.88 16.66 -9.08
C HIS A 118 -16.38 16.79 -9.29
N VAL A 119 -15.94 16.40 -10.47
CA VAL A 119 -14.57 16.62 -10.92
C VAL A 119 -14.64 17.53 -12.13
N THR A 120 -13.95 18.68 -12.05
CA THR A 120 -13.86 19.62 -13.15
C THR A 120 -12.46 19.57 -13.72
N VAL A 121 -12.36 19.40 -15.02
CA VAL A 121 -11.09 19.26 -15.73
C VAL A 121 -10.94 20.42 -16.69
N THR A 122 -9.81 21.11 -16.63
CA THR A 122 -9.45 22.14 -17.60
C THR A 122 -8.54 21.53 -18.65
N VAL A 123 -8.98 21.57 -19.89
CA VAL A 123 -8.24 21.01 -21.03
C VAL A 123 -7.85 22.15 -21.99
N LYS A 124 -6.57 22.16 -22.37
CA LYS A 124 -6.05 23.10 -23.38
C LYS A 124 -5.21 22.31 -24.38
N LYS A 125 -5.51 22.46 -25.66
CA LYS A 125 -4.80 21.79 -26.76
C LYS A 125 -4.76 20.26 -26.58
N GLY A 126 -5.85 19.69 -26.08
CA GLY A 126 -5.95 18.25 -25.83
C GLY A 126 -5.23 17.76 -24.59
N GLU A 127 -4.65 18.64 -23.80
CA GLU A 127 -3.94 18.28 -22.58
C GLU A 127 -4.68 18.79 -21.35
N ILE A 128 -4.66 17.95 -20.30
CA ILE A 128 -5.22 18.31 -18.99
C ILE A 128 -4.28 19.30 -18.31
N LYS A 129 -4.80 20.48 -17.98
CA LYS A 129 -4.03 21.53 -17.31
C LYS A 129 -4.37 21.66 -15.82
N ALA A 130 -5.60 21.36 -15.44
CA ALA A 130 -6.01 21.43 -14.05
C ALA A 130 -7.13 20.44 -13.75
N ILE A 131 -7.14 19.91 -12.55
CA ILE A 131 -8.17 19.01 -12.04
C ILE A 131 -8.67 19.60 -10.73
N ARG A 132 -9.97 19.85 -10.64
CA ARG A 132 -10.61 20.33 -9.42
C ARG A 132 -11.65 19.35 -8.96
N THR A 133 -11.66 19.08 -7.67
CA THR A 133 -12.66 18.25 -7.03
C THR A 133 -13.59 19.12 -6.20
N GLN A 134 -14.87 18.82 -6.24
CA GLN A 134 -15.86 19.45 -5.39
C GLN A 134 -16.69 18.34 -4.77
N GLU A 135 -16.46 18.10 -3.48
CA GLU A 135 -17.26 17.16 -2.73
C GLU A 135 -18.60 17.83 -2.38
N PRO A 136 -19.68 17.04 -2.32
CA PRO A 136 -20.94 17.58 -1.83
C PRO A 136 -20.76 17.99 -0.38
N PRO A 137 -21.33 19.12 0.03
CA PRO A 137 -21.24 19.54 1.42
C PRO A 137 -21.85 18.49 2.32
N ARG A 138 -21.28 18.33 3.53
CA ARG A 138 -21.86 17.44 4.53
C ARG A 138 -23.30 17.88 4.83
N ALA A 139 -24.12 16.92 5.25
CA ALA A 139 -25.54 17.21 5.53
C ALA A 139 -25.74 18.44 6.42
N GLU A 140 -24.92 18.60 7.45
CA GLU A 140 -24.95 19.76 8.34
C GLU A 140 -24.56 21.06 7.62
N THR A 141 -23.52 20.99 6.80
CA THR A 141 -23.08 22.12 6.01
C THR A 141 -24.12 22.46 4.92
N THR A 142 -24.76 21.45 4.37
CA THR A 142 -25.84 21.63 3.38
C THR A 142 -27.01 22.38 4.00
N SER A 143 -27.43 21.97 5.20
CA SER A 143 -28.51 22.64 5.94
C SER A 143 -28.15 24.10 6.23
N ALA A 144 -26.93 24.34 6.68
CA ALA A 144 -26.44 25.69 6.97
C ALA A 144 -26.35 26.54 5.70
N ALA A 145 -25.89 25.96 4.60
CA ALA A 145 -25.78 26.64 3.32
C ALA A 145 -27.15 26.99 2.76
N VAL A 146 -28.12 26.09 2.86
CA VAL A 146 -29.49 26.33 2.42
C VAL A 146 -30.13 27.40 3.28
N ALA A 147 -29.94 27.33 4.59
CA ALA A 147 -30.44 28.35 5.51
C ALA A 147 -29.85 29.73 5.22
N ALA A 148 -28.57 29.80 4.90
CA ALA A 148 -27.89 31.04 4.54
C ALA A 148 -28.33 31.58 3.16
N ALA A 149 -28.74 30.71 2.25
CA ALA A 149 -29.22 31.11 0.92
C ALA A 149 -30.66 31.60 0.94
N LEU A 150 -31.41 31.20 1.96
CA LEU A 150 -32.79 31.64 2.15
C LEU A 150 -32.87 32.94 2.97
#